data_72fef8f0dde63d710b1fe34136a92146
#
_entry.id   72fef8f0dde63d710b1fe34136a92146
#
_cell.length_a   1.000
_cell.length_b   1.000
_cell.length_c   1.000
_cell.angle_alpha   90.00
_cell.angle_beta   90.00
_cell.angle_gamma   90.00
#
_symmetry.space_group_name_H-M   'P 1'
#
loop_
_entity.id
_entity.type
_entity.pdbx_description
1 polymer ?
#
loop_
_entity_poly.entity_id
_entity_poly.type
_entity_poly.pdbx_seq_one_letter_code
_entity_poly.pdbx_strand_id
1 'polypeptide(L)'
;MSKQNACCGTSAVTDQGPAAGHDAHRQSVREAYAQVAKANTEGQGCGVGASCCGTTDDSAINTLISTRLGYSQADLDLVPSGADMGLGCGNPKAIAALKSGETVVDLGSGGGFDCFLAVREVGSSGRVIGVDMTPDMVSKARANALKGQYENVEFRLGEIEHLPIADATADVVISNCVINLSPNKPQVFRDVFRVLKPGGRLAISDVVATIELPEEMRNNAGLIAGCMGNASLIDDLEGMMREAGFQRIRIQPKDESKEFIKDWAPGHNVTDYVVSATIEAVKPGG
;
A
#
# COMPACT_ATOMS: atom_id res chain seq x y z
N MET A 1 31.16 -43.63 -39.64
CA MET A 1 30.43 -42.48 -40.20
C MET A 1 29.23 -42.16 -39.30
N SER A 2 29.42 -41.34 -38.32
CA SER A 2 28.39 -40.92 -37.37
C SER A 2 28.05 -39.47 -37.63
N LYS A 3 26.80 -39.21 -37.99
CA LYS A 3 26.26 -37.83 -38.14
C LYS A 3 25.82 -37.33 -36.79
N GLN A 4 26.45 -36.27 -36.29
CA GLN A 4 26.00 -35.47 -35.17
C GLN A 4 24.88 -34.55 -35.66
N ASN A 5 23.69 -34.70 -35.07
CA ASN A 5 22.60 -33.71 -35.20
C ASN A 5 22.78 -32.66 -34.10
N ALA A 6 23.12 -31.45 -34.48
CA ALA A 6 23.07 -30.27 -33.62
C ALA A 6 21.63 -29.76 -33.56
N CYS A 7 20.99 -29.86 -32.41
CA CYS A 7 19.75 -29.16 -32.10
C CYS A 7 20.07 -27.72 -31.73
N CYS A 8 19.90 -26.77 -32.64
CA CYS A 8 19.78 -25.35 -32.32
C CYS A 8 18.41 -25.10 -31.72
N GLY A 9 18.33 -25.03 -30.41
CA GLY A 9 17.20 -24.47 -29.70
C GLY A 9 17.26 -22.94 -29.77
N THR A 10 16.55 -22.35 -30.70
CA THR A 10 16.22 -20.93 -30.68
C THR A 10 15.19 -20.71 -29.57
N SER A 11 15.65 -20.15 -28.45
CA SER A 11 14.75 -19.63 -27.41
C SER A 11 13.96 -18.47 -28.05
N ALA A 12 12.72 -18.76 -28.43
CA ALA A 12 11.79 -17.71 -28.80
C ALA A 12 11.52 -16.86 -27.55
N VAL A 13 12.03 -15.63 -27.56
CA VAL A 13 11.57 -14.58 -26.65
C VAL A 13 10.12 -14.31 -27.07
N THR A 14 9.18 -14.91 -26.36
CA THR A 14 7.77 -14.57 -26.51
C THR A 14 7.61 -13.16 -25.98
N ASP A 15 7.28 -12.23 -26.86
CA ASP A 15 6.78 -10.90 -26.51
C ASP A 15 5.51 -11.10 -25.67
N GLN A 16 5.69 -11.12 -24.35
CA GLN A 16 4.57 -11.19 -23.42
C GLN A 16 3.98 -9.78 -23.38
N GLY A 17 2.79 -9.62 -23.93
CA GLY A 17 2.08 -8.34 -23.94
C GLY A 17 1.96 -7.71 -22.53
N PRO A 18 1.58 -6.42 -22.44
CA PRO A 18 1.60 -5.64 -21.19
C PRO A 18 0.87 -6.31 -20.01
N ALA A 19 -0.14 -7.11 -20.25
CA ALA A 19 -0.85 -7.84 -19.21
C ALA A 19 0.02 -8.89 -18.48
N ALA A 20 0.88 -9.61 -19.20
CA ALA A 20 1.78 -10.60 -18.62
C ALA A 20 2.90 -9.93 -17.79
N GLY A 21 3.35 -8.75 -18.21
CA GLY A 21 4.30 -7.93 -17.44
C GLY A 21 3.68 -7.42 -16.11
N HIS A 22 2.42 -7.02 -16.15
CA HIS A 22 1.69 -6.59 -14.95
C HIS A 22 1.49 -7.73 -13.95
N ASP A 23 1.23 -8.96 -14.42
CA ASP A 23 1.06 -10.11 -13.54
C ASP A 23 2.38 -10.51 -12.88
N ALA A 24 3.48 -10.55 -13.62
CA ALA A 24 4.81 -10.80 -13.07
C ALA A 24 5.20 -9.75 -12.02
N HIS A 25 4.87 -8.48 -12.24
CA HIS A 25 5.08 -7.41 -11.28
C HIS A 25 4.30 -7.65 -9.98
N ARG A 26 2.98 -7.92 -10.07
CA ARG A 26 2.15 -8.24 -8.90
C ARG A 26 2.64 -9.47 -8.15
N GLN A 27 3.08 -10.49 -8.88
CA GLN A 27 3.66 -11.70 -8.31
C GLN A 27 4.89 -11.38 -7.45
N SER A 28 5.84 -10.61 -7.98
CA SER A 28 7.06 -10.19 -7.26
C SER A 28 6.74 -9.41 -5.98
N VAL A 29 5.80 -8.46 -6.05
CA VAL A 29 5.34 -7.70 -4.88
C VAL A 29 4.67 -8.62 -3.86
N ARG A 30 3.77 -9.51 -4.30
CA ARG A 30 3.06 -10.47 -3.45
C ARG A 30 4.04 -11.39 -2.70
N GLU A 31 5.07 -11.89 -3.38
CA GLU A 31 6.10 -12.73 -2.76
C GLU A 31 6.90 -12.00 -1.70
N ALA A 32 7.28 -10.75 -1.94
CA ALA A 32 7.98 -9.91 -0.97
C ALA A 32 7.14 -9.68 0.30
N TYR A 33 5.88 -9.30 0.15
CA TYR A 33 4.99 -9.06 1.28
C TYR A 33 4.55 -10.33 2.02
N ALA A 34 4.47 -11.47 1.34
CA ALA A 34 4.24 -12.77 1.99
C ALA A 34 5.39 -13.14 2.94
N GLN A 35 6.64 -12.83 2.58
CA GLN A 35 7.80 -13.01 3.46
C GLN A 35 7.70 -12.11 4.69
N VAL A 36 7.33 -10.85 4.53
CA VAL A 36 7.12 -9.90 5.65
C VAL A 36 6.03 -10.40 6.59
N ALA A 37 4.90 -10.89 6.07
CA ALA A 37 3.82 -11.42 6.88
C ALA A 37 4.26 -12.61 7.74
N LYS A 38 5.07 -13.54 7.19
CA LYS A 38 5.59 -14.73 7.86
C LYS A 38 6.65 -14.37 8.92
N ALA A 39 7.59 -13.50 8.60
CA ALA A 39 8.64 -13.07 9.51
C ALA A 39 8.05 -12.47 10.80
N ASN A 40 7.05 -11.64 10.69
CA ASN A 40 6.34 -11.05 11.84
C ASN A 40 5.48 -12.05 12.64
N THR A 41 5.35 -13.31 12.20
CA THR A 41 4.59 -14.34 12.94
C THR A 41 5.52 -15.22 13.79
N GLU A 42 6.76 -15.39 13.36
CA GLU A 42 7.74 -16.27 13.99
C GLU A 42 8.68 -15.56 14.98
N GLY A 43 8.53 -14.26 15.20
CA GLY A 43 9.41 -13.45 16.06
C GLY A 43 10.84 -13.33 15.51
N GLN A 44 11.01 -13.56 14.21
CA GLN A 44 12.27 -13.35 13.48
C GLN A 44 12.06 -12.20 12.50
N GLY A 45 12.38 -10.98 12.96
CA GLY A 45 12.29 -9.80 12.14
C GLY A 45 13.36 -9.73 11.06
N CYS A 46 12.92 -9.63 9.83
CA CYS A 46 13.69 -9.03 8.75
C CYS A 46 12.72 -8.18 7.93
N GLY A 47 12.60 -6.90 8.30
CA GLY A 47 11.97 -5.89 7.44
C GLY A 47 12.79 -5.70 6.16
N VAL A 48 12.14 -5.29 5.09
CA VAL A 48 12.79 -4.94 3.81
C VAL A 48 13.81 -3.84 4.10
N GLY A 49 15.11 -4.18 4.11
CA GLY A 49 16.21 -3.22 4.32
C GLY A 49 17.03 -3.36 5.61
N ALA A 50 16.73 -4.32 6.51
CA ALA A 50 17.52 -4.48 7.73
C ALA A 50 18.62 -5.53 7.58
N SER A 51 19.85 -5.10 7.78
CA SER A 51 21.05 -5.94 7.92
C SER A 51 20.88 -6.89 9.11
N CYS A 52 21.07 -8.19 8.89
CA CYS A 52 21.06 -9.22 9.92
C CYS A 52 22.16 -8.98 10.95
N CYS A 53 21.80 -8.53 12.17
CA CYS A 53 22.48 -8.85 13.43
C CYS A 53 21.86 -8.09 14.61
N GLY A 54 21.20 -8.81 15.51
CA GLY A 54 20.83 -8.30 16.83
C GLY A 54 19.41 -8.68 17.23
N THR A 55 19.25 -9.28 18.38
CA THR A 55 17.98 -9.51 19.08
C THR A 55 17.41 -8.19 19.59
N THR A 56 16.98 -7.31 18.69
CA THR A 56 16.17 -6.14 19.01
C THR A 56 14.71 -6.55 18.89
N ASP A 57 13.92 -6.15 19.87
CA ASP A 57 12.46 -6.36 19.86
C ASP A 57 11.86 -5.63 18.65
N ASP A 58 11.49 -6.39 17.62
CA ASP A 58 10.93 -5.84 16.35
C ASP A 58 9.70 -4.98 16.60
N SER A 59 8.94 -5.27 17.64
CA SER A 59 7.80 -4.48 18.07
C SER A 59 8.20 -3.05 18.43
N ALA A 60 9.33 -2.85 19.12
CA ALA A 60 9.82 -1.52 19.47
C ALA A 60 10.29 -0.72 18.26
N ILE A 61 10.88 -1.40 17.26
CA ILE A 61 11.31 -0.77 16.00
C ILE A 61 10.08 -0.34 15.19
N ASN A 62 9.10 -1.22 15.03
CA ASN A 62 7.86 -0.90 14.32
C ASN A 62 7.13 0.28 14.98
N THR A 63 7.02 0.28 16.31
CA THR A 63 6.46 1.39 17.09
C THR A 63 7.19 2.71 16.82
N LEU A 64 8.53 2.69 16.77
CA LEU A 64 9.31 3.89 16.46
C LEU A 64 9.05 4.39 15.03
N ILE A 65 8.98 3.48 14.04
CA ILE A 65 8.67 3.81 12.65
C ILE A 65 7.28 4.44 12.58
N SER A 66 6.25 3.78 13.12
CA SER A 66 4.86 4.25 13.07
C SER A 66 4.68 5.60 13.77
N THR A 67 5.41 5.85 14.86
CA THR A 67 5.41 7.17 15.52
C THR A 67 5.98 8.26 14.60
N ARG A 68 7.06 7.98 13.85
CA ARG A 68 7.63 8.92 12.87
C ARG A 68 6.68 9.18 11.69
N LEU A 69 5.81 8.23 11.36
CA LEU A 69 4.79 8.36 10.32
C LEU A 69 3.55 9.16 10.79
N GLY A 70 3.51 9.57 12.07
CA GLY A 70 2.46 10.44 12.61
C GLY A 70 1.35 9.69 13.36
N TYR A 71 1.56 8.43 13.75
CA TYR A 71 0.67 7.74 14.67
C TYR A 71 1.04 8.05 16.11
N SER A 72 0.04 8.27 16.96
CA SER A 72 0.26 8.50 18.39
C SER A 72 0.50 7.17 19.13
N GLN A 73 1.15 7.22 20.30
CA GLN A 73 1.27 6.04 21.15
C GLN A 73 -0.10 5.45 21.49
N ALA A 74 -1.11 6.29 21.68
CA ALA A 74 -2.47 5.84 21.92
C ALA A 74 -3.07 5.05 20.72
N ASP A 75 -2.73 5.42 19.49
CA ASP A 75 -3.12 4.63 18.31
C ASP A 75 -2.46 3.24 18.32
N LEU A 76 -1.17 3.19 18.66
CA LEU A 76 -0.39 1.94 18.69
C LEU A 76 -0.87 0.98 19.79
N ASP A 77 -1.23 1.51 20.97
CA ASP A 77 -1.74 0.73 22.10
C ASP A 77 -3.16 0.16 21.82
N LEU A 78 -3.85 0.71 20.84
CA LEU A 78 -5.24 0.35 20.52
C LEU A 78 -5.36 -0.79 19.51
N VAL A 79 -4.32 -1.13 18.78
CA VAL A 79 -4.36 -2.17 17.75
C VAL A 79 -3.88 -3.52 18.29
N PRO A 80 -4.36 -4.64 17.73
CA PRO A 80 -3.87 -5.96 18.13
C PRO A 80 -2.35 -6.09 17.89
N SER A 81 -1.65 -6.71 18.84
CA SER A 81 -0.23 -7.05 18.67
C SER A 81 -0.02 -7.83 17.37
N GLY A 82 0.92 -7.37 16.54
CA GLY A 82 1.23 -7.92 15.22
C GLY A 82 0.43 -7.30 14.06
N ALA A 83 -0.43 -6.31 14.31
CA ALA A 83 -1.05 -5.51 13.25
C ALA A 83 -0.08 -4.43 12.75
N ASP A 84 0.65 -3.79 13.65
CA ASP A 84 1.73 -2.86 13.29
C ASP A 84 2.96 -3.63 12.83
N MET A 85 3.33 -3.46 11.57
CA MET A 85 4.48 -4.09 10.93
C MET A 85 5.52 -3.05 10.48
N GLY A 86 5.38 -1.79 10.91
CA GLY A 86 6.26 -0.70 10.50
C GLY A 86 6.23 -0.42 8.98
N LEU A 87 5.15 -0.79 8.31
CA LEU A 87 4.95 -0.56 6.88
C LEU A 87 4.09 0.69 6.67
N GLY A 88 4.49 1.55 5.74
CA GLY A 88 3.73 2.75 5.43
C GLY A 88 4.64 3.96 5.21
N CYS A 89 4.06 5.07 4.78
CA CYS A 89 4.76 6.31 4.50
C CYS A 89 4.05 7.55 5.05
N GLY A 90 3.04 7.35 5.91
CA GLY A 90 2.30 8.40 6.57
C GLY A 90 1.09 7.85 7.32
N ASN A 91 0.18 8.75 7.70
CA ASN A 91 -1.05 8.42 8.43
C ASN A 91 -2.28 8.89 7.63
N PRO A 92 -2.90 8.02 6.81
CA PRO A 92 -4.08 8.37 6.03
C PRO A 92 -5.29 8.66 6.92
N LYS A 93 -5.39 8.06 8.10
CA LYS A 93 -6.46 8.31 9.07
C LYS A 93 -6.49 9.79 9.47
N ALA A 94 -5.33 10.41 9.66
CA ALA A 94 -5.24 11.82 10.08
C ALA A 94 -5.87 12.80 9.07
N ILE A 95 -5.93 12.44 7.79
CA ILE A 95 -6.50 13.27 6.72
C ILE A 95 -7.90 12.81 6.31
N ALA A 96 -8.28 11.57 6.60
CA ALA A 96 -9.55 10.98 6.18
C ALA A 96 -10.77 11.62 6.88
N ALA A 97 -10.60 12.24 8.05
CA ALA A 97 -11.66 12.85 8.84
C ALA A 97 -12.90 11.92 8.97
N LEU A 98 -12.64 10.68 9.45
CA LEU A 98 -13.64 9.63 9.56
C LEU A 98 -14.77 10.03 10.51
N LYS A 99 -16.00 9.59 10.21
CA LYS A 99 -17.21 9.90 10.98
C LYS A 99 -17.91 8.62 11.40
N SER A 100 -18.60 8.69 12.53
CA SER A 100 -19.43 7.58 13.00
C SER A 100 -20.46 7.15 11.94
N GLY A 101 -20.56 5.84 11.72
CA GLY A 101 -21.49 5.23 10.77
C GLY A 101 -20.96 5.11 9.33
N GLU A 102 -19.79 5.66 9.02
CA GLU A 102 -19.22 5.55 7.66
C GLU A 102 -18.75 4.12 7.34
N THR A 103 -18.83 3.77 6.05
CA THR A 103 -18.17 2.59 5.48
C THR A 103 -16.81 3.01 4.91
N VAL A 104 -15.74 2.46 5.46
CA VAL A 104 -14.35 2.72 5.04
C VAL A 104 -13.81 1.53 4.28
N VAL A 105 -13.09 1.77 3.20
CA VAL A 105 -12.30 0.78 2.47
C VAL A 105 -10.84 1.13 2.62
N ASP A 106 -10.01 0.16 3.00
CA ASP A 106 -8.57 0.28 3.12
C ASP A 106 -7.88 -0.54 2.03
N LEU A 107 -7.11 0.13 1.17
CA LEU A 107 -6.40 -0.49 0.05
C LEU A 107 -5.02 -0.95 0.53
N GLY A 108 -4.71 -2.23 0.34
CA GLY A 108 -3.48 -2.85 0.81
C GLY A 108 -3.42 -2.88 2.34
N SER A 109 -4.47 -3.42 2.95
CA SER A 109 -4.67 -3.37 4.40
C SER A 109 -3.63 -4.12 5.23
N GLY A 110 -2.76 -4.92 4.61
CA GLY A 110 -1.72 -5.68 5.30
C GLY A 110 -2.25 -6.47 6.48
N GLY A 111 -1.65 -6.32 7.65
CA GLY A 111 -2.07 -6.94 8.92
C GLY A 111 -3.29 -6.29 9.56
N GLY A 112 -3.90 -5.27 8.93
CA GLY A 112 -5.12 -4.60 9.36
C GLY A 112 -4.92 -3.36 10.22
N PHE A 113 -3.71 -2.81 10.32
CA PHE A 113 -3.37 -1.70 11.22
C PHE A 113 -4.31 -0.49 11.06
N ASP A 114 -4.36 0.11 9.87
CA ASP A 114 -5.21 1.28 9.60
C ASP A 114 -6.71 0.92 9.67
N CYS A 115 -7.09 -0.32 9.32
CA CYS A 115 -8.46 -0.80 9.49
C CYS A 115 -8.91 -0.80 10.96
N PHE A 116 -8.08 -1.27 11.91
CA PHE A 116 -8.45 -1.30 13.33
C PHE A 116 -8.55 0.10 13.93
N LEU A 117 -7.73 1.04 13.47
CA LEU A 117 -7.86 2.44 13.84
C LEU A 117 -9.15 3.05 13.27
N ALA A 118 -9.46 2.75 11.99
CA ALA A 118 -10.67 3.24 11.34
C ALA A 118 -11.95 2.72 12.01
N VAL A 119 -11.99 1.44 12.44
CA VAL A 119 -13.13 0.84 13.15
C VAL A 119 -13.52 1.66 14.38
N ARG A 120 -12.56 2.18 15.11
CA ARG A 120 -12.83 2.98 16.32
C ARG A 120 -13.44 4.33 15.99
N GLU A 121 -12.97 4.96 14.93
CA GLU A 121 -13.50 6.26 14.49
C GLU A 121 -14.94 6.14 13.96
N VAL A 122 -15.21 5.08 13.17
CA VAL A 122 -16.56 4.88 12.60
C VAL A 122 -17.55 4.29 13.61
N GLY A 123 -17.08 3.71 14.70
CA GLY A 123 -17.90 3.15 15.75
C GLY A 123 -18.70 1.91 15.32
N SER A 124 -19.55 1.40 16.20
CA SER A 124 -20.31 0.15 15.99
C SER A 124 -21.36 0.23 14.86
N SER A 125 -21.78 1.43 14.46
CA SER A 125 -22.69 1.64 13.33
C SER A 125 -21.98 1.75 11.99
N GLY A 126 -20.66 1.92 11.98
CA GLY A 126 -19.83 1.97 10.80
C GLY A 126 -19.26 0.59 10.45
N ARG A 127 -18.59 0.51 9.30
CA ARG A 127 -17.99 -0.73 8.78
C ARG A 127 -16.63 -0.42 8.13
N VAL A 128 -15.69 -1.33 8.28
CA VAL A 128 -14.39 -1.24 7.61
C VAL A 128 -14.13 -2.49 6.76
N ILE A 129 -13.64 -2.30 5.55
CA ILE A 129 -13.31 -3.37 4.61
C ILE A 129 -11.85 -3.20 4.20
N GLY A 130 -10.98 -4.07 4.68
CA GLY A 130 -9.59 -4.14 4.21
C GLY A 130 -9.48 -5.03 2.98
N VAL A 131 -8.75 -4.57 1.96
CA VAL A 131 -8.43 -5.36 0.77
C VAL A 131 -6.92 -5.50 0.64
N ASP A 132 -6.43 -6.72 0.46
CA ASP A 132 -5.02 -7.00 0.21
C ASP A 132 -4.88 -8.14 -0.80
N MET A 133 -3.86 -8.07 -1.65
CA MET A 133 -3.62 -9.11 -2.67
C MET A 133 -2.81 -10.30 -2.14
N THR A 134 -2.25 -10.19 -0.93
CA THR A 134 -1.37 -11.19 -0.32
C THR A 134 -2.17 -12.09 0.63
N PRO A 135 -2.35 -13.39 0.35
CA PRO A 135 -3.14 -14.29 1.20
C PRO A 135 -2.64 -14.36 2.64
N ASP A 136 -1.31 -14.34 2.85
CA ASP A 136 -0.69 -14.36 4.19
C ASP A 136 -1.05 -13.10 4.98
N MET A 137 -1.12 -11.92 4.34
CA MET A 137 -1.55 -10.66 4.96
C MET A 137 -3.02 -10.73 5.37
N VAL A 138 -3.90 -11.16 4.47
CA VAL A 138 -5.34 -11.32 4.75
C VAL A 138 -5.58 -12.30 5.90
N SER A 139 -4.83 -13.41 5.94
CA SER A 139 -4.92 -14.39 7.02
C SER A 139 -4.50 -13.79 8.36
N LYS A 140 -3.41 -13.03 8.38
CA LYS A 140 -2.92 -12.31 9.55
C LYS A 140 -3.92 -11.26 10.04
N ALA A 141 -4.46 -10.45 9.13
CA ALA A 141 -5.46 -9.44 9.46
C ALA A 141 -6.73 -10.04 10.08
N ARG A 142 -7.21 -11.15 9.53
CA ARG A 142 -8.36 -11.90 10.09
C ARG A 142 -8.06 -12.46 11.48
N ALA A 143 -6.87 -13.02 11.69
CA ALA A 143 -6.46 -13.50 13.01
C ALA A 143 -6.36 -12.35 14.03
N ASN A 144 -5.85 -11.19 13.63
CA ASN A 144 -5.80 -9.99 14.44
C ASN A 144 -7.21 -9.48 14.79
N ALA A 145 -8.16 -9.49 13.83
CA ALA A 145 -9.55 -9.11 14.07
C ALA A 145 -10.22 -10.00 15.11
N LEU A 146 -10.03 -11.31 15.00
CA LEU A 146 -10.55 -12.28 15.99
C LEU A 146 -9.94 -12.05 17.37
N LYS A 147 -8.62 -11.85 17.45
CA LYS A 147 -7.90 -11.58 18.69
C LYS A 147 -8.37 -10.29 19.37
N GLY A 148 -8.63 -9.25 18.59
CA GLY A 148 -9.09 -7.95 19.06
C GLY A 148 -10.61 -7.86 19.21
N GLN A 149 -11.37 -8.92 18.91
CA GLN A 149 -12.84 -8.97 18.97
C GLN A 149 -13.52 -7.85 18.16
N TYR A 150 -12.97 -7.55 16.96
CA TYR A 150 -13.57 -6.59 16.05
C TYR A 150 -14.67 -7.24 15.21
N GLU A 151 -15.92 -6.76 15.36
CA GLU A 151 -17.10 -7.34 14.70
C GLU A 151 -17.47 -6.62 13.39
N ASN A 152 -17.07 -5.35 13.26
CA ASN A 152 -17.44 -4.49 12.12
C ASN A 152 -16.27 -4.23 11.15
N VAL A 153 -15.28 -5.13 11.12
CA VAL A 153 -14.21 -5.17 10.13
C VAL A 153 -14.22 -6.50 9.39
N GLU A 154 -13.95 -6.45 8.10
CA GLU A 154 -13.70 -7.65 7.29
C GLU A 154 -12.50 -7.46 6.37
N PHE A 155 -11.83 -8.56 6.02
CA PHE A 155 -10.68 -8.57 5.14
C PHE A 155 -10.94 -9.45 3.93
N ARG A 156 -10.73 -8.87 2.74
CA ARG A 156 -10.97 -9.50 1.45
C ARG A 156 -9.66 -9.66 0.68
N LEU A 157 -9.48 -10.83 0.09
CA LEU A 157 -8.39 -11.06 -0.86
C LEU A 157 -8.76 -10.41 -2.19
N GLY A 158 -7.92 -9.54 -2.72
CA GLY A 158 -8.17 -8.86 -3.99
C GLY A 158 -7.06 -7.90 -4.38
N GLU A 159 -7.02 -7.56 -5.67
CA GLU A 159 -6.12 -6.55 -6.23
C GLU A 159 -6.79 -5.17 -6.17
N ILE A 160 -6.01 -4.13 -5.96
CA ILE A 160 -6.54 -2.76 -5.86
C ILE A 160 -7.05 -2.19 -7.18
N GLU A 161 -6.63 -2.78 -8.31
CA GLU A 161 -7.14 -2.48 -9.64
C GLU A 161 -8.56 -3.04 -9.90
N HIS A 162 -8.98 -4.04 -9.10
CA HIS A 162 -10.27 -4.75 -9.23
C HIS A 162 -10.80 -5.12 -7.84
N LEU A 163 -11.30 -4.12 -7.12
CA LEU A 163 -11.75 -4.28 -5.75
C LEU A 163 -12.94 -5.23 -5.64
N PRO A 164 -12.89 -6.25 -4.77
CA PRO A 164 -14.00 -7.17 -4.53
C PRO A 164 -15.11 -6.50 -3.69
N ILE A 165 -15.57 -5.33 -4.14
CA ILE A 165 -16.53 -4.44 -3.46
C ILE A 165 -17.54 -3.95 -4.49
N ALA A 166 -18.81 -3.91 -4.11
CA ALA A 166 -19.88 -3.41 -4.97
C ALA A 166 -19.74 -1.89 -5.21
N ASP A 167 -20.35 -1.41 -6.29
CA ASP A 167 -20.39 0.00 -6.63
C ASP A 167 -21.04 0.82 -5.52
N ALA A 168 -20.60 2.05 -5.35
CA ALA A 168 -21.19 3.03 -4.42
C ALA A 168 -21.38 2.47 -2.98
N THR A 169 -20.41 1.72 -2.48
CA THR A 169 -20.44 1.11 -1.14
C THR A 169 -19.71 1.97 -0.11
N ALA A 170 -18.58 2.57 -0.46
CA ALA A 170 -17.69 3.25 0.48
C ALA A 170 -18.05 4.74 0.61
N ASP A 171 -18.06 5.23 1.84
CA ASP A 171 -18.08 6.67 2.13
C ASP A 171 -16.65 7.24 2.04
N VAL A 172 -15.66 6.42 2.43
CA VAL A 172 -14.25 6.81 2.44
C VAL A 172 -13.40 5.65 1.93
N VAL A 173 -12.40 5.96 1.11
CA VAL A 173 -11.31 5.05 0.78
C VAL A 173 -10.03 5.62 1.37
N ILE A 174 -9.29 4.80 2.11
CA ILE A 174 -7.96 5.10 2.63
C ILE A 174 -6.91 4.19 1.99
N SER A 175 -5.66 4.63 1.99
CA SER A 175 -4.52 3.80 1.56
C SER A 175 -3.22 4.32 2.16
N ASN A 176 -2.31 3.43 2.48
CA ASN A 176 -0.99 3.77 3.02
C ASN A 176 0.12 3.04 2.26
N CYS A 177 0.83 3.77 1.38
CA CYS A 177 2.01 3.29 0.65
C CYS A 177 1.74 2.07 -0.26
N VAL A 178 0.63 2.04 -0.99
CA VAL A 178 0.21 0.89 -1.79
C VAL A 178 -0.03 1.22 -3.27
N ILE A 179 -0.41 2.45 -3.60
CA ILE A 179 -0.75 2.83 -4.98
C ILE A 179 0.44 2.61 -5.92
N ASN A 180 1.66 2.88 -5.43
CA ASN A 180 2.88 2.68 -6.21
C ASN A 180 3.25 1.20 -6.44
N LEU A 181 2.64 0.27 -5.73
CA LEU A 181 2.82 -1.17 -5.96
C LEU A 181 2.00 -1.67 -7.16
N SER A 182 1.01 -0.88 -7.59
CA SER A 182 0.20 -1.24 -8.76
C SER A 182 0.93 -0.94 -10.07
N PRO A 183 0.94 -1.89 -11.03
CA PRO A 183 1.40 -1.64 -12.40
C PRO A 183 0.40 -0.85 -13.25
N ASN A 184 -0.81 -0.58 -12.73
CA ASN A 184 -1.89 0.10 -13.47
C ASN A 184 -2.66 1.08 -12.57
N LYS A 185 -2.00 2.14 -12.15
CA LYS A 185 -2.60 3.18 -11.29
C LYS A 185 -3.86 3.84 -11.85
N PRO A 186 -3.96 4.13 -13.17
CA PRO A 186 -5.21 4.65 -13.73
C PRO A 186 -6.40 3.72 -13.46
N GLN A 187 -6.19 2.40 -13.50
CA GLN A 187 -7.25 1.44 -13.19
C GLN A 187 -7.59 1.43 -11.69
N VAL A 188 -6.60 1.59 -10.81
CA VAL A 188 -6.85 1.74 -9.37
C VAL A 188 -7.79 2.91 -9.11
N PHE A 189 -7.50 4.09 -9.66
CA PHE A 189 -8.37 5.27 -9.45
C PHE A 189 -9.77 5.11 -10.05
N ARG A 190 -9.91 4.45 -11.20
CA ARG A 190 -11.25 4.11 -11.75
C ARG A 190 -12.04 3.19 -10.83
N ASP A 191 -11.38 2.19 -10.27
CA ASP A 191 -12.07 1.23 -9.41
C ASP A 191 -12.38 1.82 -8.02
N VAL A 192 -11.51 2.64 -7.47
CA VAL A 192 -11.78 3.43 -6.28
C VAL A 192 -12.97 4.38 -6.50
N PHE A 193 -13.02 5.07 -7.65
CA PHE A 193 -14.14 5.92 -7.99
C PHE A 193 -15.45 5.13 -8.11
N ARG A 194 -15.43 3.93 -8.67
CA ARG A 194 -16.58 3.02 -8.77
C ARG A 194 -17.14 2.68 -7.40
N VAL A 195 -16.29 2.25 -6.45
CA VAL A 195 -16.73 1.79 -5.12
C VAL A 195 -17.15 2.92 -4.18
N LEU A 196 -16.67 4.15 -4.41
CA LEU A 196 -17.10 5.31 -3.62
C LEU A 196 -18.55 5.68 -3.94
N LYS A 197 -19.31 6.03 -2.90
CA LYS A 197 -20.62 6.67 -3.02
C LYS A 197 -20.47 8.08 -3.64
N PRO A 198 -21.51 8.61 -4.29
CA PRO A 198 -21.56 10.04 -4.61
C PRO A 198 -21.31 10.88 -3.34
N GLY A 199 -20.41 11.86 -3.41
CA GLY A 199 -19.96 12.66 -2.27
C GLY A 199 -18.90 11.97 -1.39
N GLY A 200 -18.55 10.70 -1.66
CA GLY A 200 -17.49 9.98 -0.97
C GLY A 200 -16.10 10.55 -1.24
N ARG A 201 -15.15 10.28 -0.36
CA ARG A 201 -13.80 10.85 -0.40
C ARG A 201 -12.69 9.82 -0.39
N LEU A 202 -11.56 10.21 -0.92
CA LEU A 202 -10.30 9.47 -0.94
C LEU A 202 -9.29 10.16 -0.04
N ALA A 203 -8.57 9.41 0.79
CA ALA A 203 -7.50 9.91 1.66
C ALA A 203 -6.33 8.91 1.66
N ILE A 204 -5.25 9.26 0.98
CA ILE A 204 -4.07 8.42 0.79
C ILE A 204 -2.84 9.09 1.41
N SER A 205 -1.99 8.29 2.02
CA SER A 205 -0.58 8.62 2.26
C SER A 205 0.26 7.73 1.34
N ASP A 206 1.03 8.32 0.42
CA ASP A 206 1.90 7.57 -0.49
C ASP A 206 3.14 8.38 -0.88
N VAL A 207 4.10 7.71 -1.49
CA VAL A 207 5.30 8.34 -2.04
C VAL A 207 4.98 8.92 -3.42
N VAL A 208 5.42 10.15 -3.68
CA VAL A 208 5.31 10.80 -4.99
C VAL A 208 6.69 11.19 -5.49
N ALA A 209 6.86 11.19 -6.81
CA ALA A 209 8.06 11.70 -7.44
C ALA A 209 7.96 13.23 -7.63
N THR A 210 9.00 13.95 -7.24
CA THR A 210 9.13 15.40 -7.45
C THR A 210 9.77 15.73 -8.79
N ILE A 211 10.59 14.81 -9.28
CA ILE A 211 11.22 14.81 -10.61
C ILE A 211 11.19 13.39 -11.16
N GLU A 212 11.43 13.22 -12.46
CA GLU A 212 11.51 11.88 -13.08
C GLU A 212 12.57 11.01 -12.42
N LEU A 213 12.18 9.76 -12.08
CA LEU A 213 13.13 8.78 -11.57
C LEU A 213 14.06 8.29 -12.69
N PRO A 214 15.36 8.12 -12.42
CA PRO A 214 16.27 7.42 -13.32
C PRO A 214 15.78 6.02 -13.67
N GLU A 215 16.08 5.56 -14.88
CA GLU A 215 15.68 4.23 -15.35
C GLU A 215 16.18 3.10 -14.43
N GLU A 216 17.39 3.24 -13.89
CA GLU A 216 17.99 2.31 -12.93
C GLU A 216 17.12 2.16 -11.67
N MET A 217 16.55 3.25 -11.15
CA MET A 217 15.66 3.21 -10.00
C MET A 217 14.30 2.59 -10.35
N ARG A 218 13.76 2.91 -11.52
CA ARG A 218 12.47 2.35 -11.99
C ARG A 218 12.52 0.85 -12.22
N ASN A 219 13.68 0.30 -12.57
CA ASN A 219 13.89 -1.12 -12.82
C ASN A 219 14.42 -1.88 -11.58
N ASN A 220 14.60 -1.21 -10.45
CA ASN A 220 15.09 -1.85 -9.23
C ASN A 220 13.93 -2.48 -8.45
N ALA A 221 13.89 -3.82 -8.38
CA ALA A 221 12.83 -4.57 -7.72
C ALA A 221 12.68 -4.21 -6.22
N GLY A 222 13.79 -3.91 -5.52
CA GLY A 222 13.76 -3.50 -4.12
C GLY A 222 13.12 -2.13 -3.93
N LEU A 223 13.42 -1.16 -4.81
CA LEU A 223 12.79 0.15 -4.78
C LEU A 223 11.30 0.09 -5.17
N ILE A 224 10.94 -0.80 -6.08
CA ILE A 224 9.54 -1.04 -6.45
C ILE A 224 8.76 -1.60 -5.26
N ALA A 225 9.27 -2.66 -4.62
CA ALA A 225 8.64 -3.25 -3.44
C ALA A 225 8.60 -2.27 -2.25
N GLY A 226 9.54 -1.32 -2.17
CA GLY A 226 9.57 -0.21 -1.21
C GLY A 226 8.74 1.01 -1.63
N CYS A 227 7.82 0.91 -2.59
CA CYS A 227 6.94 1.98 -3.08
C CYS A 227 7.65 3.18 -3.76
N MET A 228 8.97 3.14 -3.94
CA MET A 228 9.76 4.25 -4.50
C MET A 228 9.98 4.12 -6.01
N GLY A 229 10.33 2.91 -6.49
CA GLY A 229 10.73 2.70 -7.89
C GLY A 229 9.63 2.96 -8.92
N ASN A 230 8.37 2.91 -8.50
CA ASN A 230 7.21 3.20 -9.33
C ASN A 230 6.45 4.46 -8.87
N ALA A 231 7.09 5.38 -8.13
CA ALA A 231 6.45 6.63 -7.73
C ALA A 231 6.12 7.48 -8.97
N SER A 232 4.88 7.99 -9.02
CA SER A 232 4.42 8.87 -10.10
C SER A 232 4.77 10.32 -9.81
N LEU A 233 5.02 11.10 -10.86
CA LEU A 233 5.04 12.55 -10.75
C LEU A 233 3.67 13.07 -10.24
N ILE A 234 3.71 14.17 -9.52
CA ILE A 234 2.50 14.77 -8.94
C ILE A 234 1.48 15.11 -10.02
N ASP A 235 1.92 15.70 -11.12
CA ASP A 235 1.03 16.11 -12.23
C ASP A 235 0.39 14.90 -12.91
N ASP A 236 1.15 13.81 -13.10
CA ASP A 236 0.63 12.55 -13.67
C ASP A 236 -0.42 11.93 -12.76
N LEU A 237 -0.13 11.92 -11.46
CA LEU A 237 -1.06 11.37 -10.46
C LEU A 237 -2.37 12.17 -10.42
N GLU A 238 -2.27 13.50 -10.43
CA GLU A 238 -3.44 14.38 -10.52
C GLU A 238 -4.22 14.15 -11.81
N GLY A 239 -3.52 13.98 -12.94
CA GLY A 239 -4.12 13.63 -14.24
C GLY A 239 -4.93 12.34 -14.18
N MET A 240 -4.34 11.25 -13.66
CA MET A 240 -5.02 9.95 -13.52
C MET A 240 -6.28 10.06 -12.64
N MET A 241 -6.22 10.80 -11.55
CA MET A 241 -7.36 11.01 -10.65
C MET A 241 -8.46 11.84 -11.33
N ARG A 242 -8.09 12.87 -12.08
CA ARG A 242 -9.02 13.73 -12.82
C ARG A 242 -9.73 12.94 -13.94
N GLU A 243 -8.99 12.09 -14.66
CA GLU A 243 -9.54 11.20 -15.69
C GLU A 243 -10.51 10.16 -15.11
N ALA A 244 -10.28 9.68 -13.89
CA ALA A 244 -11.20 8.81 -13.18
C ALA A 244 -12.49 9.51 -12.72
N GLY A 245 -12.55 10.86 -12.76
CA GLY A 245 -13.72 11.67 -12.39
C GLY A 245 -13.65 12.35 -11.03
N PHE A 246 -12.54 12.24 -10.32
CA PHE A 246 -12.36 12.91 -9.04
C PHE A 246 -12.30 14.42 -9.18
N GLN A 247 -12.81 15.11 -8.16
CA GLN A 247 -12.75 16.58 -8.00
C GLN A 247 -12.08 16.94 -6.67
N ARG A 248 -11.75 18.23 -6.51
CA ARG A 248 -11.09 18.76 -5.30
C ARG A 248 -9.82 17.97 -4.96
N ILE A 249 -9.08 17.60 -6.00
CA ILE A 249 -7.82 16.86 -5.84
C ILE A 249 -6.82 17.77 -5.16
N ARG A 250 -6.17 17.25 -4.12
CA ARG A 250 -5.14 17.94 -3.36
C ARG A 250 -4.01 16.96 -3.08
N ILE A 251 -2.85 17.23 -3.61
CA ILE A 251 -1.63 16.46 -3.38
C ILE A 251 -0.65 17.37 -2.64
N GLN A 252 -0.28 16.99 -1.42
CA GLN A 252 0.60 17.77 -0.57
C GLN A 252 1.87 16.98 -0.26
N PRO A 253 2.99 17.28 -0.94
CA PRO A 253 4.29 16.72 -0.59
C PRO A 253 4.71 17.17 0.82
N LYS A 254 5.43 16.30 1.51
CA LYS A 254 5.98 16.50 2.85
C LYS A 254 7.50 16.41 2.79
N ASP A 255 8.18 17.55 2.69
CA ASP A 255 9.64 17.58 2.59
C ASP A 255 10.34 16.98 3.81
N GLU A 256 9.73 17.09 5.00
CA GLU A 256 10.22 16.47 6.22
C GLU A 256 10.31 14.94 6.14
N SER A 257 9.56 14.32 5.22
CA SER A 257 9.59 12.86 5.00
C SER A 257 10.94 12.35 4.49
N LYS A 258 11.77 13.21 3.91
CA LYS A 258 13.12 12.88 3.46
C LYS A 258 14.00 12.37 4.60
N GLU A 259 13.73 12.81 5.84
CA GLU A 259 14.48 12.39 7.02
C GLU A 259 14.36 10.89 7.31
N PHE A 260 13.22 10.27 6.98
CA PHE A 260 13.03 8.84 7.18
C PHE A 260 13.13 8.03 5.88
N ILE A 261 12.77 8.61 4.74
CA ILE A 261 12.87 7.93 3.41
C ILE A 261 14.31 7.58 3.07
N LYS A 262 15.30 8.40 3.47
CA LYS A 262 16.73 8.11 3.24
C LYS A 262 17.18 6.76 3.81
N ASP A 263 16.52 6.31 4.87
CA ASP A 263 16.85 5.06 5.57
C ASP A 263 16.22 3.82 4.89
N TRP A 264 15.26 4.02 3.96
CA TRP A 264 14.57 2.91 3.28
C TRP A 264 15.37 2.25 2.17
N ALA A 265 16.30 2.99 1.56
CA ALA A 265 17.12 2.50 0.47
C ALA A 265 18.59 2.94 0.62
N PRO A 266 19.34 2.36 1.59
CA PRO A 266 20.76 2.69 1.79
C PRO A 266 21.56 2.51 0.51
N GLY A 267 22.36 3.52 0.17
CA GLY A 267 23.17 3.53 -1.06
C GLY A 267 22.49 4.11 -2.31
N HIS A 268 21.22 4.45 -2.22
CA HIS A 268 20.48 5.16 -3.26
C HIS A 268 20.08 6.55 -2.76
N ASN A 269 20.29 7.58 -3.57
CA ASN A 269 19.90 8.97 -3.25
C ASN A 269 18.40 9.19 -3.56
N VAL A 270 17.53 8.33 -3.02
CA VAL A 270 16.09 8.34 -3.32
C VAL A 270 15.41 9.65 -2.93
N THR A 271 15.89 10.32 -1.89
CA THR A 271 15.36 11.60 -1.39
C THR A 271 15.55 12.79 -2.35
N ASP A 272 16.37 12.63 -3.37
CA ASP A 272 16.51 13.64 -4.43
C ASP A 272 15.32 13.60 -5.40
N TYR A 273 14.60 12.48 -5.44
CA TYR A 273 13.56 12.18 -6.42
C TYR A 273 12.16 12.05 -5.81
N VAL A 274 12.06 11.55 -4.58
CA VAL A 274 10.78 11.21 -3.97
C VAL A 274 10.57 11.81 -2.59
N VAL A 275 9.31 12.05 -2.26
CA VAL A 275 8.85 12.46 -0.93
C VAL A 275 7.53 11.74 -0.61
N SER A 276 7.19 11.61 0.66
CA SER A 276 5.82 11.24 1.05
C SER A 276 4.86 12.40 0.77
N ALA A 277 3.62 12.08 0.44
CA ALA A 277 2.57 13.07 0.23
C ALA A 277 1.25 12.60 0.83
N THR A 278 0.41 13.55 1.21
CA THR A 278 -1.01 13.31 1.40
C THR A 278 -1.76 13.61 0.12
N ILE A 279 -2.68 12.71 -0.25
CA ILE A 279 -3.44 12.76 -1.49
C ILE A 279 -4.92 12.65 -1.13
N GLU A 280 -5.69 13.68 -1.41
CA GLU A 280 -7.10 13.79 -1.09
C GLU A 280 -7.90 14.09 -2.36
N ALA A 281 -9.09 13.52 -2.46
CA ALA A 281 -10.03 13.85 -3.53
C ALA A 281 -11.45 13.47 -3.13
N VAL A 282 -12.42 13.98 -3.89
CA VAL A 282 -13.83 13.72 -3.66
C VAL A 282 -14.47 13.23 -4.95
N LYS A 283 -15.31 12.20 -4.85
CA LYS A 283 -16.25 11.82 -5.90
C LYS A 283 -17.41 12.81 -5.88
N PRO A 284 -17.75 13.48 -6.99
CA PRO A 284 -18.86 14.42 -7.00
C PRO A 284 -20.15 13.81 -6.48
N GLY A 285 -20.94 14.61 -5.74
CA GLY A 285 -22.34 14.27 -5.45
C GLY A 285 -23.13 14.32 -6.76
N GLY A 286 -24.05 13.40 -6.94
CA GLY A 286 -24.94 13.39 -8.09
C GLY A 286 -25.94 14.56 -8.04
#